data_9ff94ef68e975dcd4de6d16a87685ff9
#
_entry.id   9ff94ef68e975dcd4de6d16a87685ff9
#
_cell.length_a   1.000
_cell.length_b   1.000
_cell.length_c   1.000
_cell.angle_alpha   90.00
_cell.angle_beta   90.00
_cell.angle_gamma   90.00
#
_symmetry.space_group_name_H-M   'P 1'
#
loop_
_entity.id
_entity.type
_entity.pdbx_description
1 polymer ?
#
loop_
_entity_poly.entity_id
_entity_poly.type
_entity_poly.pdbx_seq_one_letter_code
_entity_poly.pdbx_strand_id
1 'polypeptide(L)'
;MNILIIENEIYLAQKVVSRLLDDGHNCDYIESPNIDNLSKDYDVILLSTSLPTALCKEITKKYSHKSIILLLVSYVSDETVTNHIKDGARDYIMKPFIMDELIRKIYHYIDTRNVKRELQTLKEYFDFTMSDIDISGILLPPSFPLLIETNSQRYADKLVFELSKKVDLPIYFISLVSPTWQKQINSIEEKTIIYLTDYHTLKKNMKDYVVKYIEDKTCVISTLECEDSFPYRKIEINSEKELVGITNIMTINDYVKMMVMSYQNKYPDTELS
;
A
#
# COMPACT_ATOMS: atom_id res chain seq x y z
N MET A 1 2.52 24.03 -5.08
CA MET A 1 2.73 23.13 -6.25
C MET A 1 3.22 23.97 -7.43
N ASN A 2 3.94 23.36 -8.35
CA ASN A 2 4.31 23.98 -9.62
C ASN A 2 3.32 23.52 -10.70
N ILE A 3 2.60 24.44 -11.30
CA ILE A 3 1.53 24.15 -12.26
C ILE A 3 1.84 24.81 -13.58
N LEU A 4 1.80 24.03 -14.67
CA LEU A 4 1.93 24.54 -16.03
C LEU A 4 0.55 24.63 -16.67
N ILE A 5 0.21 25.79 -17.21
CA ILE A 5 -1.01 26.02 -17.97
C ILE A 5 -0.64 26.22 -19.44
N ILE A 6 -1.13 25.32 -20.31
CA ILE A 6 -0.94 25.36 -21.75
C ILE A 6 -2.33 25.57 -22.36
N GLU A 7 -2.61 26.82 -22.73
CA GLU A 7 -3.95 27.24 -23.17
C GLU A 7 -3.86 28.40 -24.14
N ASN A 8 -4.53 28.30 -25.28
CA ASN A 8 -4.57 29.33 -26.30
C ASN A 8 -5.63 30.43 -26.07
N GLU A 9 -6.61 30.16 -25.19
CA GLU A 9 -7.59 31.17 -24.78
C GLU A 9 -7.03 32.03 -23.64
N ILE A 10 -6.41 33.17 -23.98
CA ILE A 10 -5.67 34.03 -23.03
C ILE A 10 -6.53 34.42 -21.82
N TYR A 11 -7.82 34.79 -22.02
CA TYR A 11 -8.71 35.16 -20.92
C TYR A 11 -8.93 34.00 -19.94
N LEU A 12 -9.18 32.80 -20.44
CA LEU A 12 -9.34 31.62 -19.62
C LEU A 12 -8.05 31.30 -18.85
N ALA A 13 -6.91 31.34 -19.54
CA ALA A 13 -5.61 31.11 -18.92
C ALA A 13 -5.32 32.09 -17.79
N GLN A 14 -5.52 33.38 -18.00
CA GLN A 14 -5.36 34.42 -16.97
C GLN A 14 -6.23 34.17 -15.74
N LYS A 15 -7.50 33.80 -15.95
CA LYS A 15 -8.43 33.50 -14.88
C LYS A 15 -7.98 32.27 -14.07
N VAL A 16 -7.49 31.21 -14.73
CA VAL A 16 -6.95 30.02 -14.09
C VAL A 16 -5.69 30.35 -13.30
N VAL A 17 -4.74 31.08 -13.92
CA VAL A 17 -3.49 31.50 -13.27
C VAL A 17 -3.79 32.33 -12.03
N SER A 18 -4.65 33.36 -12.13
CA SER A 18 -5.00 34.23 -10.99
C SER A 18 -5.52 33.40 -9.82
N ARG A 19 -6.47 32.51 -10.08
CA ARG A 19 -7.06 31.67 -9.04
C ARG A 19 -6.04 30.74 -8.36
N LEU A 20 -5.18 30.11 -9.15
CA LEU A 20 -4.15 29.21 -8.62
C LEU A 20 -3.06 29.95 -7.83
N LEU A 21 -2.72 31.20 -8.24
CA LEU A 21 -1.81 32.06 -7.47
C LEU A 21 -2.43 32.48 -6.14
N ASP A 22 -3.73 32.81 -6.12
CA ASP A 22 -4.48 33.16 -4.90
C ASP A 22 -4.50 31.96 -3.91
N ASP A 23 -4.54 30.72 -4.42
CA ASP A 23 -4.43 29.49 -3.62
C ASP A 23 -2.96 29.15 -3.22
N GLY A 24 -1.98 30.03 -3.53
CA GLY A 24 -0.58 29.90 -3.13
C GLY A 24 0.25 28.94 -3.98
N HIS A 25 -0.12 28.72 -5.24
CA HIS A 25 0.63 27.86 -6.16
C HIS A 25 1.54 28.68 -7.07
N ASN A 26 2.61 28.05 -7.57
CA ASN A 26 3.45 28.64 -8.62
C ASN A 26 2.91 28.23 -9.98
N CYS A 27 2.67 29.19 -10.85
CA CYS A 27 2.08 28.97 -12.15
C CYS A 27 2.98 29.48 -13.27
N ASP A 28 3.23 28.64 -14.25
CA ASP A 28 3.81 29.03 -15.53
C ASP A 28 2.68 28.92 -16.59
N TYR A 29 2.58 29.94 -17.46
CA TYR A 29 1.61 29.95 -18.56
C TYR A 29 2.33 30.01 -19.90
N ILE A 30 1.88 29.17 -20.83
CA ILE A 30 2.41 29.10 -22.20
C ILE A 30 1.24 28.94 -23.16
N GLU A 31 1.15 29.85 -24.14
CA GLU A 31 0.10 29.81 -25.16
C GLU A 31 0.35 28.73 -26.22
N SER A 32 1.61 28.64 -26.69
CA SER A 32 2.05 27.64 -27.69
C SER A 32 3.44 27.14 -27.31
N PRO A 33 3.55 25.98 -26.67
CA PRO A 33 4.83 25.51 -26.19
C PRO A 33 5.73 24.96 -27.31
N ASN A 34 7.03 25.27 -27.18
CA ASN A 34 8.08 24.45 -27.80
C ASN A 34 8.54 23.43 -26.77
N ILE A 35 8.37 22.13 -27.05
CA ILE A 35 8.64 21.04 -26.13
C ILE A 35 10.10 20.98 -25.70
N ASP A 36 11.03 21.35 -26.56
CA ASP A 36 12.47 21.37 -26.26
C ASP A 36 12.83 22.37 -25.16
N ASN A 37 12.05 23.44 -25.03
CA ASN A 37 12.24 24.47 -24.02
C ASN A 37 11.53 24.16 -22.68
N LEU A 38 10.72 23.09 -22.61
CA LEU A 38 10.07 22.65 -21.39
C LEU A 38 10.99 21.70 -20.61
N SER A 39 11.88 22.26 -19.78
CA SER A 39 12.84 21.50 -18.97
C SER A 39 12.47 21.43 -17.48
N LYS A 40 11.49 22.21 -17.02
CA LYS A 40 11.09 22.30 -15.61
C LYS A 40 10.15 21.16 -15.23
N ASP A 41 10.27 20.67 -14.01
CA ASP A 41 9.34 19.69 -13.44
C ASP A 41 8.08 20.39 -12.90
N TYR A 42 6.93 19.87 -13.29
CA TYR A 42 5.61 20.36 -12.85
C TYR A 42 4.85 19.26 -12.10
N ASP A 43 4.11 19.65 -11.07
CA ASP A 43 3.21 18.76 -10.35
C ASP A 43 1.95 18.47 -11.15
N VAL A 44 1.42 19.54 -11.81
CA VAL A 44 0.19 19.50 -12.60
C VAL A 44 0.43 20.23 -13.93
N ILE A 45 -0.12 19.68 -15.00
CA ILE A 45 -0.17 20.32 -16.31
C ILE A 45 -1.64 20.40 -16.74
N LEU A 46 -2.12 21.62 -16.97
CA LEU A 46 -3.41 21.88 -17.58
C LEU A 46 -3.18 22.04 -19.06
N LEU A 47 -3.66 21.12 -19.86
CA LEU A 47 -3.36 21.02 -21.30
C LEU A 47 -4.63 21.21 -22.14
N SER A 48 -4.70 22.30 -22.90
CA SER A 48 -5.77 22.53 -23.85
C SER A 48 -5.66 21.61 -25.06
N THR A 49 -6.75 20.91 -25.38
CA THR A 49 -6.84 20.07 -26.59
C THR A 49 -7.24 20.88 -27.84
N SER A 50 -7.36 22.19 -27.72
CA SER A 50 -7.48 23.11 -28.88
C SER A 50 -6.15 23.29 -29.63
N LEU A 51 -5.03 22.84 -29.05
CA LEU A 51 -3.73 22.79 -29.66
C LEU A 51 -3.60 21.62 -30.65
N PRO A 52 -2.60 21.61 -31.55
CA PRO A 52 -2.38 20.50 -32.45
C PRO A 52 -2.28 19.15 -31.71
N THR A 53 -3.04 18.15 -32.16
CA THR A 53 -3.11 16.82 -31.51
C THR A 53 -1.73 16.16 -31.35
N ALA A 54 -0.82 16.34 -32.34
CA ALA A 54 0.53 15.79 -32.26
C ALA A 54 1.31 16.40 -31.07
N LEU A 55 1.19 17.70 -30.85
CA LEU A 55 1.82 18.42 -29.74
C LEU A 55 1.24 17.99 -28.38
N CYS A 56 -0.07 17.90 -28.28
CA CYS A 56 -0.74 17.42 -27.06
C CYS A 56 -0.28 15.99 -26.71
N LYS A 57 -0.18 15.11 -27.70
CA LYS A 57 0.30 13.74 -27.50
C LYS A 57 1.74 13.68 -27.03
N GLU A 58 2.61 14.49 -27.60
CA GLU A 58 4.03 14.54 -27.23
C GLU A 58 4.21 15.05 -25.80
N ILE A 59 3.51 16.12 -25.41
CA ILE A 59 3.50 16.66 -24.04
C ILE A 59 2.97 15.58 -23.08
N THR A 60 1.86 14.95 -23.41
CA THR A 60 1.25 13.92 -22.55
C THR A 60 2.24 12.77 -22.32
N LYS A 61 2.87 12.24 -23.35
CA LYS A 61 3.85 11.16 -23.21
C LYS A 61 5.10 11.57 -22.43
N LYS A 62 5.61 12.78 -22.66
CA LYS A 62 6.81 13.29 -21.98
C LYS A 62 6.59 13.44 -20.47
N TYR A 63 5.40 13.90 -20.05
CA TYR A 63 5.14 14.31 -18.67
C TYR A 63 4.25 13.35 -17.87
N SER A 64 3.57 12.38 -18.49
CA SER A 64 2.62 11.47 -17.82
C SER A 64 3.19 10.70 -16.63
N HIS A 65 4.49 10.42 -16.63
CA HIS A 65 5.16 9.70 -15.54
C HIS A 65 5.51 10.59 -14.34
N LYS A 66 5.60 11.92 -14.54
CA LYS A 66 6.06 12.87 -13.52
C LYS A 66 4.96 13.79 -13.05
N SER A 67 4.06 14.19 -13.94
CA SER A 67 3.04 15.21 -13.73
C SER A 67 1.62 14.62 -13.83
N ILE A 68 0.68 15.24 -13.13
CA ILE A 68 -0.74 15.01 -13.34
C ILE A 68 -1.18 15.89 -14.50
N ILE A 69 -1.65 15.27 -15.58
CA ILE A 69 -2.10 15.99 -16.77
C ILE A 69 -3.63 16.00 -16.78
N LEU A 70 -4.23 17.19 -16.73
CA LEU A 70 -5.66 17.42 -16.89
C LEU A 70 -5.92 18.13 -18.21
N LEU A 71 -6.78 17.55 -19.05
CA LEU A 71 -7.12 18.10 -20.34
C LEU A 71 -8.20 19.15 -20.22
N LEU A 72 -8.02 20.29 -20.87
CA LEU A 72 -9.07 21.32 -21.03
C LEU A 72 -9.68 21.15 -22.41
N VAL A 73 -10.93 20.66 -22.49
CA VAL A 73 -11.56 20.20 -23.74
C VAL A 73 -12.78 21.03 -24.09
N SER A 74 -12.96 21.38 -25.36
CA SER A 74 -14.16 22.05 -25.84
C SER A 74 -15.29 21.07 -26.19
N TYR A 75 -14.93 19.83 -26.52
CA TYR A 75 -15.86 18.73 -26.77
C TYR A 75 -15.16 17.38 -26.52
N VAL A 76 -15.95 16.36 -26.24
CA VAL A 76 -15.44 15.00 -25.97
C VAL A 76 -15.47 14.18 -27.25
N SER A 77 -14.30 13.66 -27.63
CA SER A 77 -14.12 12.72 -28.73
C SER A 77 -12.93 11.81 -28.45
N ASP A 78 -12.73 10.82 -29.32
CA ASP A 78 -11.53 9.97 -29.22
C ASP A 78 -10.23 10.78 -29.38
N GLU A 79 -10.23 11.77 -30.23
CA GLU A 79 -9.06 12.60 -30.47
C GLU A 79 -8.76 13.57 -29.33
N THR A 80 -9.79 14.17 -28.73
CA THR A 80 -9.62 15.19 -27.70
C THR A 80 -9.44 14.61 -26.29
N VAL A 81 -9.95 13.40 -26.04
CA VAL A 81 -9.94 12.79 -24.70
C VAL A 81 -9.39 11.38 -24.72
N THR A 82 -10.06 10.43 -25.40
CA THR A 82 -9.78 8.99 -25.23
C THR A 82 -8.33 8.64 -25.52
N ASN A 83 -7.76 9.16 -26.59
CA ASN A 83 -6.38 8.89 -26.98
C ASN A 83 -5.37 9.49 -25.97
N HIS A 84 -5.63 10.69 -25.47
CA HIS A 84 -4.76 11.34 -24.48
C HIS A 84 -4.82 10.66 -23.11
N ILE A 85 -5.98 10.14 -22.69
CA ILE A 85 -6.10 9.30 -21.48
C ILE A 85 -5.28 8.02 -21.63
N LYS A 86 -5.34 7.35 -22.79
CA LYS A 86 -4.49 6.18 -23.09
C LYS A 86 -2.99 6.50 -23.09
N ASP A 87 -2.62 7.69 -23.55
CA ASP A 87 -1.23 8.18 -23.54
C ASP A 87 -0.77 8.64 -22.15
N GLY A 88 -1.66 8.72 -21.14
CA GLY A 88 -1.31 8.95 -19.73
C GLY A 88 -1.87 10.22 -19.09
N ALA A 89 -2.75 10.98 -19.78
CA ALA A 89 -3.52 12.01 -19.11
C ALA A 89 -4.45 11.40 -18.04
N ARG A 90 -4.68 12.12 -16.95
CA ARG A 90 -5.42 11.58 -15.81
C ARG A 90 -6.93 11.77 -15.93
N ASP A 91 -7.33 12.91 -16.44
CA ASP A 91 -8.74 13.28 -16.57
C ASP A 91 -8.88 14.48 -17.51
N TYR A 92 -10.10 14.89 -17.72
CA TYR A 92 -10.42 16.10 -18.48
C TYR A 92 -11.44 16.96 -17.76
N ILE A 93 -11.54 18.21 -18.16
CA ILE A 93 -12.62 19.12 -17.81
C ILE A 93 -13.14 19.79 -19.07
N MET A 94 -14.46 19.87 -19.21
CA MET A 94 -15.09 20.43 -20.40
C MET A 94 -15.31 21.94 -20.24
N LYS A 95 -14.91 22.70 -21.25
CA LYS A 95 -15.15 24.15 -21.33
C LYS A 95 -16.58 24.40 -21.80
N PRO A 96 -17.28 25.42 -21.21
CA PRO A 96 -16.86 26.22 -20.09
C PRO A 96 -17.02 25.48 -18.76
N PHE A 97 -16.08 25.66 -17.82
CA PHE A 97 -16.12 25.03 -16.50
C PHE A 97 -16.15 26.05 -15.36
N ILE A 98 -16.58 25.57 -14.19
CA ILE A 98 -16.52 26.33 -12.94
C ILE A 98 -15.13 26.21 -12.35
N MET A 99 -14.52 27.31 -11.92
CA MET A 99 -13.16 27.34 -11.41
C MET A 99 -12.96 26.40 -10.22
N ASP A 100 -13.92 26.36 -9.29
CA ASP A 100 -13.86 25.47 -8.11
C ASP A 100 -13.91 23.99 -8.50
N GLU A 101 -14.51 23.63 -9.64
CA GLU A 101 -14.48 22.26 -10.16
C GLU A 101 -13.08 21.87 -10.63
N LEU A 102 -12.39 22.76 -11.36
CA LEU A 102 -11.02 22.56 -11.78
C LEU A 102 -10.09 22.39 -10.56
N ILE A 103 -10.21 23.29 -9.59
CA ILE A 103 -9.40 23.25 -8.36
C ILE A 103 -9.63 21.95 -7.60
N ARG A 104 -10.89 21.54 -7.41
CA ARG A 104 -11.22 20.27 -6.75
C ARG A 104 -10.62 19.07 -7.47
N LYS A 105 -10.66 19.03 -8.81
CA LYS A 105 -10.01 17.95 -9.60
C LYS A 105 -8.50 17.93 -9.39
N ILE A 106 -7.83 19.08 -9.41
CA ILE A 106 -6.39 19.18 -9.17
C ILE A 106 -6.05 18.56 -7.81
N TYR A 107 -6.67 19.00 -6.73
CA TYR A 107 -6.42 18.49 -5.39
C TYR A 107 -6.71 16.99 -5.27
N HIS A 108 -7.84 16.53 -5.81
CA HIS A 108 -8.20 15.12 -5.81
C HIS A 108 -7.09 14.22 -6.41
N TYR A 109 -6.53 14.60 -7.54
CA TYR A 109 -5.47 13.82 -8.17
C TYR A 109 -4.12 13.94 -7.47
N ILE A 110 -3.81 15.09 -6.88
CA ILE A 110 -2.62 15.27 -6.05
C ILE A 110 -2.70 14.38 -4.81
N ASP A 111 -3.81 14.42 -4.09
CA ASP A 111 -4.01 13.61 -2.88
C ASP A 111 -3.96 12.12 -3.21
N THR A 112 -4.64 11.69 -4.28
CA THR A 112 -4.58 10.31 -4.76
C THR A 112 -3.15 9.88 -5.10
N ARG A 113 -2.36 10.74 -5.75
CA ARG A 113 -0.94 10.46 -6.05
C ARG A 113 -0.10 10.32 -4.79
N ASN A 114 -0.30 11.21 -3.81
CA ASN A 114 0.43 11.20 -2.55
C ASN A 114 0.11 9.95 -1.74
N VAL A 115 -1.17 9.59 -1.58
CA VAL A 115 -1.60 8.35 -0.91
C VAL A 115 -1.02 7.11 -1.61
N LYS A 116 -1.01 7.06 -2.95
CA LYS A 116 -0.41 5.94 -3.69
C LYS A 116 1.09 5.82 -3.46
N ARG A 117 1.83 6.95 -3.42
CA ARG A 117 3.27 6.96 -3.14
C ARG A 117 3.56 6.49 -1.72
N GLU A 118 2.80 6.97 -0.74
CA GLU A 118 2.92 6.57 0.65
C GLU A 118 2.65 5.06 0.81
N LEU A 119 1.56 4.57 0.22
CA LEU A 119 1.23 3.14 0.22
C LEU A 119 2.32 2.29 -0.42
N GLN A 120 2.91 2.76 -1.53
CA GLN A 120 4.02 2.07 -2.19
C GLN A 120 5.25 2.00 -1.28
N THR A 121 5.61 3.10 -0.62
CA THR A 121 6.73 3.15 0.33
C THR A 121 6.50 2.19 1.51
N LEU A 122 5.27 2.17 2.06
CA LEU A 122 4.92 1.25 3.14
C LEU A 122 5.00 -0.22 2.71
N LYS A 123 4.57 -0.55 1.49
CA LYS A 123 4.69 -1.90 0.93
C LYS A 123 6.14 -2.31 0.75
N GLU A 124 6.97 -1.44 0.17
CA GLU A 124 8.41 -1.71 -0.03
C GLU A 124 9.13 -1.89 1.31
N TYR A 125 8.81 -1.04 2.29
CA TYR A 125 9.36 -1.16 3.63
C TYR A 125 8.92 -2.46 4.33
N PHE A 126 7.64 -2.83 4.21
CA PHE A 126 7.13 -4.10 4.73
C PHE A 126 7.84 -5.29 4.07
N ASP A 127 7.93 -5.32 2.74
CA ASP A 127 8.61 -6.39 2.02
C ASP A 127 10.11 -6.49 2.41
N PHE A 128 10.77 -5.35 2.61
CA PHE A 128 12.15 -5.30 3.13
C PHE A 128 12.24 -5.89 4.55
N THR A 129 11.37 -5.49 5.47
CA THR A 129 11.39 -5.97 6.86
C THR A 129 11.05 -7.44 7.00
N MET A 130 10.37 -8.03 6.00
CA MET A 130 9.98 -9.44 5.95
C MET A 130 10.84 -10.27 5.00
N SER A 131 11.92 -9.71 4.47
CA SER A 131 12.76 -10.37 3.45
C SER A 131 13.53 -11.58 3.97
N ASP A 132 13.81 -11.62 5.27
CA ASP A 132 14.50 -12.72 5.97
C ASP A 132 13.58 -13.91 6.31
N ILE A 133 12.27 -13.79 6.06
CA ILE A 133 11.27 -14.82 6.38
C ILE A 133 10.97 -15.64 5.14
N ASP A 134 11.29 -16.93 5.18
CA ASP A 134 10.92 -17.89 4.14
C ASP A 134 9.65 -18.65 4.54
N ILE A 135 8.62 -18.54 3.71
CA ILE A 135 7.33 -19.26 3.83
C ILE A 135 7.03 -20.13 2.61
N SER A 136 8.01 -20.32 1.72
CA SER A 136 7.82 -21.04 0.44
C SER A 136 7.37 -22.49 0.61
N GLY A 137 7.73 -23.13 1.73
CA GLY A 137 7.33 -24.51 2.07
C GLY A 137 5.94 -24.64 2.68
N ILE A 138 5.24 -23.53 2.94
CA ILE A 138 3.95 -23.56 3.62
C ILE A 138 2.81 -23.66 2.60
N LEU A 139 2.07 -24.76 2.65
CA LEU A 139 0.86 -24.93 1.86
C LEU A 139 -0.25 -24.08 2.46
N LEU A 140 -0.53 -22.92 1.82
CA LEU A 140 -1.63 -22.06 2.18
C LEU A 140 -2.96 -22.72 1.82
N PRO A 141 -3.79 -23.08 2.80
CA PRO A 141 -5.11 -23.66 2.51
C PRO A 141 -6.07 -22.56 2.04
N PRO A 142 -6.96 -22.88 1.11
CA PRO A 142 -8.03 -21.95 0.70
C PRO A 142 -9.20 -21.87 1.67
N SER A 143 -9.09 -22.45 2.89
CA SER A 143 -10.21 -22.56 3.83
C SER A 143 -10.08 -21.57 4.98
N PHE A 144 -11.19 -20.89 5.26
CA PHE A 144 -11.35 -20.00 6.41
C PHE A 144 -12.50 -20.50 7.30
N PRO A 145 -12.52 -20.20 8.60
CA PRO A 145 -11.49 -19.50 9.38
C PRO A 145 -10.20 -20.30 9.56
N LEU A 146 -9.07 -19.58 9.76
CA LEU A 146 -7.73 -20.17 9.90
C LEU A 146 -7.04 -19.65 11.15
N LEU A 147 -6.50 -20.54 11.98
CA LEU A 147 -5.60 -20.19 13.08
C LEU A 147 -4.14 -20.45 12.67
N ILE A 148 -3.28 -19.49 12.92
CA ILE A 148 -1.82 -19.61 12.76
C ILE A 148 -1.20 -19.63 14.15
N GLU A 149 -0.66 -20.79 14.53
CA GLU A 149 0.15 -20.95 15.73
C GLU A 149 1.62 -20.73 15.35
N THR A 150 2.30 -19.83 16.03
CA THR A 150 3.68 -19.47 15.67
C THR A 150 4.47 -19.01 16.90
N ASN A 151 5.79 -19.24 16.87
CA ASN A 151 6.71 -18.67 17.87
C ASN A 151 7.12 -17.22 17.55
N SER A 152 6.74 -16.69 16.38
CA SER A 152 7.06 -15.33 15.96
C SER A 152 5.94 -14.72 15.13
N GLN A 153 5.36 -13.62 15.62
CA GLN A 153 4.29 -12.90 14.94
C GLN A 153 4.62 -12.53 13.49
N ARG A 154 5.88 -12.22 13.20
CA ARG A 154 6.35 -11.86 11.85
C ARG A 154 6.09 -12.95 10.80
N TYR A 155 6.12 -14.24 11.19
CA TYR A 155 5.79 -15.35 10.28
C TYR A 155 4.30 -15.38 9.94
N ALA A 156 3.45 -15.18 10.94
CA ALA A 156 2.00 -15.06 10.71
C ALA A 156 1.69 -13.85 9.83
N ASP A 157 2.30 -12.69 10.11
CA ASP A 157 2.12 -11.47 9.32
C ASP A 157 2.51 -11.71 7.85
N LYS A 158 3.71 -12.22 7.60
CA LYS A 158 4.17 -12.53 6.23
C LYS A 158 3.19 -13.45 5.50
N LEU A 159 2.73 -14.52 6.18
CA LEU A 159 1.80 -15.48 5.60
C LEU A 159 0.45 -14.85 5.23
N VAL A 160 -0.12 -14.04 6.12
CA VAL A 160 -1.40 -13.37 5.90
C VAL A 160 -1.32 -12.37 4.74
N PHE A 161 -0.22 -11.61 4.65
CA PHE A 161 -0.03 -10.68 3.54
C PHE A 161 0.18 -11.39 2.19
N GLU A 162 0.88 -12.53 2.17
CA GLU A 162 0.99 -13.34 0.94
C GLU A 162 -0.35 -14.02 0.58
N LEU A 163 -1.13 -14.46 1.57
CA LEU A 163 -2.48 -14.97 1.37
C LEU A 163 -3.39 -13.91 0.75
N SER A 164 -3.36 -12.68 1.27
CA SER A 164 -4.11 -11.54 0.75
C SER A 164 -3.80 -11.28 -0.74
N LYS A 165 -2.52 -11.29 -1.10
CA LYS A 165 -2.10 -11.16 -2.51
C LYS A 165 -2.65 -12.30 -3.37
N LYS A 166 -2.66 -13.55 -2.86
CA LYS A 166 -3.11 -14.74 -3.59
C LYS A 166 -4.61 -14.77 -3.83
N VAL A 167 -5.42 -14.32 -2.85
CA VAL A 167 -6.89 -14.32 -2.96
C VAL A 167 -7.45 -12.98 -3.46
N ASP A 168 -6.60 -11.98 -3.66
CA ASP A 168 -6.95 -10.62 -4.10
C ASP A 168 -8.01 -9.96 -3.18
N LEU A 169 -7.83 -10.11 -1.88
CA LEU A 169 -8.68 -9.49 -0.86
C LEU A 169 -7.85 -8.60 0.06
N PRO A 170 -8.34 -7.38 0.40
CA PRO A 170 -7.69 -6.52 1.36
C PRO A 170 -7.73 -7.11 2.76
N ILE A 171 -6.78 -6.73 3.60
CA ILE A 171 -6.72 -7.13 5.01
C ILE A 171 -7.33 -6.04 5.87
N TYR A 172 -8.22 -6.44 6.78
CA TYR A 172 -8.66 -5.61 7.91
C TYR A 172 -8.01 -6.13 9.19
N PHE A 173 -7.03 -5.37 9.70
CA PHE A 173 -6.23 -5.76 10.85
C PHE A 173 -6.85 -5.31 12.17
N ILE A 174 -6.91 -6.22 13.16
CA ILE A 174 -7.35 -5.95 14.52
C ILE A 174 -6.44 -6.67 15.52
N SER A 175 -5.83 -5.93 16.44
CA SER A 175 -5.19 -6.54 17.61
C SER A 175 -6.23 -6.75 18.71
N LEU A 176 -6.31 -7.97 19.22
CA LEU A 176 -7.25 -8.37 20.28
C LEU A 176 -6.87 -7.84 21.68
N VAL A 177 -5.68 -7.24 21.80
CA VAL A 177 -5.28 -6.47 23.01
C VAL A 177 -5.92 -5.08 23.01
N SER A 178 -6.32 -4.54 21.85
CA SER A 178 -6.97 -3.23 21.78
C SER A 178 -8.28 -3.21 22.54
N PRO A 179 -8.54 -2.23 23.43
CA PRO A 179 -9.82 -2.16 24.16
C PRO A 179 -11.04 -1.95 23.25
N THR A 180 -10.82 -1.58 22.00
CA THR A 180 -11.88 -1.29 21.01
C THR A 180 -12.12 -2.41 20.01
N TRP A 181 -11.42 -3.54 20.12
CA TRP A 181 -11.50 -4.64 19.13
C TRP A 181 -12.91 -5.13 18.85
N GLN A 182 -13.78 -5.22 19.88
CA GLN A 182 -15.17 -5.66 19.72
C GLN A 182 -16.01 -4.69 18.87
N LYS A 183 -15.73 -3.37 18.95
CA LYS A 183 -16.39 -2.39 18.09
C LYS A 183 -15.86 -2.46 16.67
N GLN A 184 -14.55 -2.60 16.52
CA GLN A 184 -13.90 -2.70 15.21
C GLN A 184 -14.39 -3.94 14.44
N ILE A 185 -14.48 -5.10 15.10
CA ILE A 185 -14.90 -6.35 14.47
C ILE A 185 -16.34 -6.26 13.91
N ASN A 186 -17.23 -5.49 14.55
CA ASN A 186 -18.62 -5.30 14.12
C ASN A 186 -18.80 -4.26 13.00
N SER A 187 -17.74 -3.50 12.66
CA SER A 187 -17.78 -2.46 11.62
C SER A 187 -17.13 -2.90 10.31
N ILE A 188 -16.77 -4.18 10.18
CA ILE A 188 -16.02 -4.68 9.02
C ILE A 188 -16.95 -4.87 7.83
N GLU A 189 -16.51 -4.34 6.67
CA GLU A 189 -17.17 -4.54 5.39
C GLU A 189 -16.96 -5.97 4.86
N GLU A 190 -17.91 -6.44 4.07
CA GLU A 190 -17.78 -7.72 3.37
C GLU A 190 -16.63 -7.70 2.34
N LYS A 191 -16.08 -8.87 2.02
CA LYS A 191 -14.97 -9.08 1.07
C LYS A 191 -13.61 -8.56 1.53
N THR A 192 -13.30 -8.75 2.80
CA THR A 192 -11.97 -8.53 3.36
C THR A 192 -11.48 -9.78 4.09
N ILE A 193 -10.16 -9.94 4.22
CA ILE A 193 -9.59 -10.87 5.18
C ILE A 193 -9.53 -10.17 6.54
N ILE A 194 -10.28 -10.68 7.50
CA ILE A 194 -10.18 -10.21 8.89
C ILE A 194 -8.94 -10.85 9.50
N TYR A 195 -7.95 -10.03 9.87
CA TYR A 195 -6.73 -10.52 10.52
C TYR A 195 -6.73 -10.13 11.99
N LEU A 196 -6.86 -11.13 12.86
CA LEU A 196 -6.88 -10.98 14.32
C LEU A 196 -5.55 -11.45 14.91
N THR A 197 -4.86 -10.59 15.66
CA THR A 197 -3.63 -10.95 16.38
C THR A 197 -3.86 -11.04 17.89
N ASP A 198 -2.86 -11.59 18.59
CA ASP A 198 -2.85 -11.64 20.07
C ASP A 198 -3.94 -12.52 20.68
N TYR A 199 -4.41 -13.57 20.00
CA TYR A 199 -5.50 -14.42 20.45
C TYR A 199 -5.19 -15.10 21.80
N HIS A 200 -3.93 -15.45 22.08
CA HIS A 200 -3.49 -16.04 23.35
C HIS A 200 -3.77 -15.15 24.57
N THR A 201 -3.86 -13.83 24.38
CA THR A 201 -4.12 -12.89 25.48
C THR A 201 -5.56 -12.89 25.98
N LEU A 202 -6.47 -13.49 25.21
CA LEU A 202 -7.89 -13.49 25.54
C LEU A 202 -8.24 -14.51 26.63
N LYS A 203 -9.16 -14.12 27.51
CA LYS A 203 -9.81 -15.04 28.44
C LYS A 203 -10.75 -16.00 27.68
N LYS A 204 -11.01 -17.18 28.25
CA LYS A 204 -11.80 -18.24 27.62
C LYS A 204 -13.15 -17.75 27.05
N ASN A 205 -13.92 -17.01 27.83
CA ASN A 205 -15.21 -16.47 27.38
C ASN A 205 -15.08 -15.52 26.17
N MET A 206 -13.97 -14.79 26.04
CA MET A 206 -13.70 -13.94 24.87
C MET A 206 -13.22 -14.77 23.68
N LYS A 207 -12.45 -15.83 23.90
CA LYS A 207 -12.09 -16.80 22.85
C LYS A 207 -13.36 -17.44 22.27
N ASP A 208 -14.30 -17.89 23.10
CA ASP A 208 -15.58 -18.45 22.67
C ASP A 208 -16.40 -17.43 21.84
N TYR A 209 -16.39 -16.17 22.24
CA TYR A 209 -17.04 -15.09 21.47
C TYR A 209 -16.40 -14.91 20.09
N VAL A 210 -15.07 -14.85 20.01
CA VAL A 210 -14.35 -14.71 18.74
C VAL A 210 -14.63 -15.90 17.83
N VAL A 211 -14.54 -17.13 18.35
CA VAL A 211 -14.79 -18.37 17.60
C VAL A 211 -16.19 -18.35 16.98
N LYS A 212 -17.21 -17.98 17.75
CA LYS A 212 -18.58 -17.88 17.24
C LYS A 212 -18.74 -16.77 16.19
N TYR A 213 -18.03 -15.65 16.36
CA TYR A 213 -18.12 -14.52 15.43
C TYR A 213 -17.53 -14.83 14.05
N ILE A 214 -16.45 -15.64 14.00
CA ILE A 214 -15.70 -15.91 12.77
C ILE A 214 -16.26 -17.08 11.95
N GLU A 215 -17.26 -17.80 12.43
CA GLU A 215 -17.74 -19.09 11.90
C GLU A 215 -17.89 -19.10 10.37
N ASP A 216 -18.52 -18.06 9.80
CA ASP A 216 -18.76 -17.95 8.35
C ASP A 216 -17.92 -16.84 7.69
N LYS A 217 -16.79 -16.44 8.28
CA LYS A 217 -16.03 -15.28 7.82
C LYS A 217 -14.67 -15.67 7.24
N THR A 218 -14.21 -14.86 6.29
CA THR A 218 -12.84 -14.92 5.79
C THR A 218 -11.91 -14.34 6.85
N CYS A 219 -11.56 -15.15 7.83
CA CYS A 219 -10.81 -14.72 9.01
C CYS A 219 -9.55 -15.54 9.19
N VAL A 220 -8.44 -14.85 9.52
CA VAL A 220 -7.19 -15.45 9.95
C VAL A 220 -6.87 -14.92 11.34
N ILE A 221 -6.51 -15.81 12.23
CA ILE A 221 -6.12 -15.50 13.61
C ILE A 221 -4.69 -15.92 13.81
N SER A 222 -3.88 -15.12 14.52
CA SER A 222 -2.55 -15.54 14.97
C SER A 222 -2.47 -15.64 16.49
N THR A 223 -1.72 -16.63 16.95
CA THR A 223 -1.41 -16.86 18.36
C THR A 223 0.05 -17.25 18.54
N LEU A 224 0.65 -16.81 19.65
CA LEU A 224 2.00 -17.19 20.03
C LEU A 224 2.03 -18.41 20.97
N GLU A 225 0.88 -18.95 21.31
CA GLU A 225 0.70 -20.11 22.15
C GLU A 225 -0.09 -21.18 21.42
N CYS A 226 0.11 -22.45 21.80
CA CYS A 226 -0.66 -23.57 21.28
C CYS A 226 -2.11 -23.49 21.79
N GLU A 227 -3.08 -23.70 20.90
CA GLU A 227 -4.51 -23.59 21.19
C GLU A 227 -5.22 -24.88 20.79
N ASP A 228 -5.33 -25.84 21.72
CA ASP A 228 -5.90 -27.17 21.46
C ASP A 228 -7.41 -27.12 21.20
N SER A 229 -8.11 -26.12 21.76
CA SER A 229 -9.56 -26.04 21.72
C SER A 229 -10.14 -25.29 20.51
N PHE A 230 -9.30 -24.87 19.56
CA PHE A 230 -9.76 -24.13 18.38
C PHE A 230 -10.49 -25.07 17.39
N PRO A 231 -11.76 -24.79 17.03
CA PRO A 231 -12.61 -25.76 16.32
C PRO A 231 -12.37 -25.79 14.80
N TYR A 232 -11.66 -24.82 14.26
CA TYR A 232 -11.42 -24.70 12.82
C TYR A 232 -9.99 -25.13 12.46
N ARG A 233 -9.61 -24.90 11.22
CA ARG A 233 -8.29 -25.28 10.72
C ARG A 233 -7.17 -24.52 11.40
N LYS A 234 -6.07 -25.24 11.70
CA LYS A 234 -4.84 -24.70 12.27
C LYS A 234 -3.66 -24.94 11.35
N ILE A 235 -2.71 -24.03 11.38
CA ILE A 235 -1.38 -24.16 10.78
C ILE A 235 -0.38 -23.79 11.86
N GLU A 236 0.62 -24.63 12.05
CA GLU A 236 1.77 -24.34 12.91
C GLU A 236 2.94 -23.87 12.04
N ILE A 237 3.55 -22.73 12.42
CA ILE A 237 4.67 -22.13 11.72
C ILE A 237 5.70 -21.69 12.75
N ASN A 238 6.83 -22.37 12.78
CA ASN A 238 7.91 -22.03 13.68
C ASN A 238 9.12 -21.51 12.90
N SER A 239 9.79 -20.48 13.42
CA SER A 239 11.05 -20.02 12.88
C SER A 239 12.12 -21.08 13.11
N GLU A 240 12.72 -21.58 12.04
CA GLU A 240 13.83 -22.55 12.15
C GLU A 240 15.07 -21.99 12.89
N LYS A 241 15.15 -20.68 13.06
CA LYS A 241 16.30 -20.01 13.70
C LYS A 241 16.36 -20.14 15.23
N GLU A 242 15.29 -20.58 15.88
CA GLU A 242 15.28 -20.67 17.36
C GLU A 242 15.56 -22.05 17.93
N LEU A 243 15.68 -23.10 17.13
CA LEU A 243 15.90 -24.46 17.67
C LEU A 243 16.90 -25.30 16.90
N VAL A 244 18.01 -24.74 16.51
CA VAL A 244 19.20 -25.58 16.36
C VAL A 244 19.75 -25.88 17.77
N GLY A 245 19.14 -26.85 18.46
CA GLY A 245 19.84 -27.44 19.57
C GLY A 245 19.12 -27.70 20.89
N ILE A 246 17.82 -27.46 21.05
CA ILE A 246 17.16 -27.78 22.33
C ILE A 246 16.00 -28.78 22.13
N THR A 247 16.22 -29.83 21.39
CA THR A 247 15.36 -31.03 21.44
C THR A 247 15.82 -32.06 22.48
N ASN A 248 17.01 -31.89 23.07
CA ASN A 248 17.48 -32.72 24.15
C ASN A 248 17.84 -31.86 25.36
N ILE A 249 17.39 -32.30 26.54
CA ILE A 249 17.84 -31.74 27.82
C ILE A 249 19.36 -31.92 27.86
N MET A 250 20.13 -30.86 27.71
CA MET A 250 21.58 -30.86 27.77
C MET A 250 22.08 -30.23 29.07
N THR A 251 23.28 -30.60 29.48
CA THR A 251 23.89 -29.99 30.66
C THR A 251 24.20 -28.50 30.41
N ILE A 252 24.27 -27.71 31.48
CA ILE A 252 24.67 -26.31 31.41
C ILE A 252 26.01 -26.14 30.69
N ASN A 253 26.96 -27.07 30.93
CA ASN A 253 28.26 -27.04 30.29
C ASN A 253 28.18 -27.28 28.76
N ASP A 254 27.33 -28.17 28.32
CA ASP A 254 27.13 -28.43 26.88
C ASP A 254 26.42 -27.25 26.19
N TYR A 255 25.48 -26.63 26.88
CA TYR A 255 24.82 -25.40 26.40
C TYR A 255 25.84 -24.26 26.25
N VAL A 256 26.70 -24.03 27.25
CA VAL A 256 27.74 -23.00 27.18
C VAL A 256 28.73 -23.26 26.05
N LYS A 257 29.17 -24.54 25.86
CA LYS A 257 30.04 -24.89 24.73
C LYS A 257 29.37 -24.60 23.38
N MET A 258 28.11 -24.96 23.23
CA MET A 258 27.37 -24.73 21.99
C MET A 258 27.22 -23.22 21.70
N MET A 259 26.91 -22.40 22.70
CA MET A 259 26.81 -20.96 22.57
C MET A 259 28.15 -20.32 22.21
N VAL A 260 29.26 -20.76 22.82
CA VAL A 260 30.62 -20.30 22.49
C VAL A 260 30.99 -20.65 21.06
N MET A 261 30.72 -21.86 20.61
CA MET A 261 30.96 -22.29 19.22
C MET A 261 30.10 -21.50 18.21
N SER A 262 28.84 -21.26 18.54
CA SER A 262 27.94 -20.46 17.70
C SER A 262 28.44 -19.02 17.59
N TYR A 263 28.91 -18.42 18.68
CA TYR A 263 29.49 -17.10 18.69
C TYR A 263 30.78 -17.00 17.87
N GLN A 264 31.71 -17.97 18.06
CA GLN A 264 32.95 -18.03 17.30
C GLN A 264 32.73 -18.21 15.79
N ASN A 265 31.72 -19.00 15.40
CA ASN A 265 31.35 -19.15 13.99
C ASN A 265 30.75 -17.86 13.39
N LYS A 266 30.05 -17.07 14.22
CA LYS A 266 29.45 -15.82 13.80
C LYS A 266 30.46 -14.65 13.76
N TYR A 267 31.48 -14.71 14.60
CA TYR A 267 32.50 -13.67 14.76
C TYR A 267 33.91 -14.30 14.85
N PRO A 268 34.45 -14.81 13.72
CA PRO A 268 35.70 -15.61 13.71
C PRO A 268 36.95 -14.83 14.18
N ASP A 269 36.91 -13.49 14.18
CA ASP A 269 38.05 -12.63 14.52
C ASP A 269 38.04 -12.11 15.98
N THR A 270 37.14 -12.62 16.83
CA THR A 270 37.10 -12.23 18.26
C THR A 270 37.79 -13.28 19.12
N GLU A 271 39.00 -12.94 19.65
CA GLU A 271 39.63 -13.72 20.74
C GLU A 271 38.78 -13.52 22.00
N LEU A 272 38.27 -14.63 22.55
CA LEU A 272 37.65 -14.67 23.88
C LEU A 272 38.74 -14.60 24.94
N SER A 273 38.99 -13.46 25.55
CA SER A 273 39.84 -13.27 26.72
C SER A 273 39.17 -13.75 28.01
#